data_ee1e0f4b12718d9275b7c862d96779e4
#
_entry.id   ee1e0f4b12718d9275b7c862d96779e4
#
_cell.length_a   1.000
_cell.length_b   1.000
_cell.length_c   1.000
_cell.angle_alpha   90.00
_cell.angle_beta   90.00
_cell.angle_gamma   90.00
#
_symmetry.space_group_name_H-M   'P 1'
#
loop_
_entity.id
_entity.type
_entity.pdbx_description
1 polymer ?
#
loop_
_entity_poly.entity_id
_entity_poly.type
_entity_poly.pdbx_seq_one_letter_code
_entity_poly.pdbx_strand_id
1 'polypeptide(L)'
;MDIKWFNESPKSATATLTPAHITFNKTATHYFKKAFQVMMGYDASSFIIVIKPLSKAAALRGNISETSKYNITVKSSYSRVTNKAFMQTIQDVFNLELPETGRKYEAFWDDKNEFLTVNLKEEL
;
A
#
# COMPACT_ATOMS: atom_id res chain seq x y z
N MET A 1 14.13 44.29 -6.31
CA MET A 1 14.17 43.11 -5.42
C MET A 1 13.42 41.99 -6.09
N ASP A 2 14.05 40.83 -6.24
CA ASP A 2 13.47 39.66 -6.90
C ASP A 2 13.26 38.56 -5.87
N ILE A 3 12.04 38.47 -5.34
CA ILE A 3 11.70 37.49 -4.30
C ILE A 3 11.11 36.27 -4.98
N LYS A 4 11.70 35.09 -4.67
CA LYS A 4 11.16 33.81 -5.07
C LYS A 4 10.41 33.18 -3.91
N TRP A 5 9.13 32.98 -4.08
CA TRP A 5 8.32 32.38 -3.03
C TRP A 5 8.48 30.86 -3.02
N PHE A 6 8.75 30.32 -1.84
CA PHE A 6 8.82 28.87 -1.66
C PHE A 6 7.41 28.29 -1.79
N ASN A 7 7.31 27.22 -2.55
CA ASN A 7 6.07 26.51 -2.75
C ASN A 7 6.32 25.02 -2.71
N GLU A 8 5.79 24.36 -1.70
CA GLU A 8 5.99 22.92 -1.52
C GLU A 8 5.02 22.15 -2.39
N SER A 9 5.55 21.33 -3.29
CA SER A 9 4.73 20.47 -4.12
C SER A 9 4.10 19.36 -3.28
N PRO A 10 2.84 18.95 -3.56
CA PRO A 10 2.24 17.81 -2.88
C PRO A 10 3.11 16.56 -3.07
N LYS A 11 3.34 15.82 -1.98
CA LYS A 11 4.08 14.58 -2.03
C LYS A 11 3.23 13.48 -2.65
N SER A 12 3.82 12.68 -3.52
CA SER A 12 3.16 11.52 -4.11
C SER A 12 2.97 10.42 -3.07
N ALA A 13 1.93 9.60 -3.24
CA ALA A 13 1.74 8.40 -2.45
C ALA A 13 2.84 7.39 -2.80
N THR A 14 3.44 6.77 -1.79
CA THR A 14 4.47 5.75 -1.96
C THR A 14 4.26 4.59 -1.00
N ALA A 15 4.80 3.43 -1.37
CA ALA A 15 4.85 2.25 -0.52
C ALA A 15 6.28 1.73 -0.49
N THR A 16 6.75 1.39 0.70
CA THR A 16 8.06 0.78 0.91
C THR A 16 7.87 -0.69 1.28
N LEU A 17 8.46 -1.58 0.48
CA LEU A 17 8.35 -3.02 0.63
C LEU A 17 9.62 -3.58 1.26
N THR A 18 9.45 -4.38 2.31
CA THR A 18 10.52 -5.17 2.93
C THR A 18 10.12 -6.65 2.89
N PRO A 19 10.99 -7.59 3.29
CA PRO A 19 10.58 -9.01 3.37
C PRO A 19 9.45 -9.29 4.35
N ALA A 20 9.13 -8.36 5.26
CA ALA A 20 8.15 -8.56 6.32
C ALA A 20 6.89 -7.72 6.19
N HIS A 21 6.95 -6.56 5.54
CA HIS A 21 5.82 -5.62 5.57
C HIS A 21 5.84 -4.63 4.41
N ILE A 22 4.68 -3.97 4.24
CA ILE A 22 4.52 -2.80 3.36
C ILE A 22 4.22 -1.60 4.25
N THR A 23 4.99 -0.53 4.07
CA THR A 23 4.77 0.73 4.78
C THR A 23 4.35 1.80 3.78
N PHE A 24 3.24 2.46 4.06
CA PHE A 24 2.69 3.53 3.22
C PHE A 24 3.09 4.88 3.81
N ASN A 25 3.48 5.82 2.96
CA ASN A 25 3.80 7.18 3.43
C ASN A 25 2.53 7.92 3.87
N LYS A 26 2.68 9.16 4.35
CA LYS A 26 1.56 9.95 4.85
C LYS A 26 0.48 10.15 3.78
N THR A 27 0.87 10.43 2.55
CA THR A 27 -0.07 10.66 1.44
C THR A 27 -0.89 9.39 1.15
N ALA A 28 -0.24 8.23 1.07
CA ALA A 28 -0.93 6.96 0.86
C ALA A 28 -1.80 6.58 2.06
N THR A 29 -1.34 6.86 3.27
CA THR A 29 -2.05 6.55 4.51
C THR A 29 -3.39 7.25 4.61
N HIS A 30 -3.55 8.38 3.94
CA HIS A 30 -4.83 9.09 3.87
C HIS A 30 -5.98 8.17 3.45
N TYR A 31 -5.74 7.23 2.55
CA TYR A 31 -6.75 6.31 2.04
C TYR A 31 -7.10 5.19 3.02
N PHE A 32 -6.30 5.00 4.08
CA PHE A 32 -6.50 3.95 5.08
C PHE A 32 -6.98 4.48 6.42
N LYS A 33 -7.24 5.77 6.56
CA LYS A 33 -7.60 6.38 7.86
C LYS A 33 -8.84 5.77 8.50
N LYS A 34 -9.79 5.33 7.69
CA LYS A 34 -11.05 4.74 8.16
C LYS A 34 -11.09 3.21 7.94
N ALA A 35 -9.97 2.62 7.57
CA ALA A 35 -9.93 1.19 7.31
C ALA A 35 -9.98 0.40 8.61
N PHE A 36 -10.92 -0.54 8.69
CA PHE A 36 -10.98 -1.52 9.76
C PHE A 36 -9.98 -2.66 9.51
N GLN A 37 -9.94 -3.15 8.28
CA GLN A 37 -9.02 -4.16 7.79
C GLN A 37 -8.73 -3.88 6.32
N VAL A 38 -7.85 -4.68 5.72
CA VAL A 38 -7.55 -4.59 4.29
C VAL A 38 -7.61 -5.96 3.64
N MET A 39 -7.85 -5.97 2.34
CA MET A 39 -7.55 -7.10 1.47
C MET A 39 -6.28 -6.77 0.70
N MET A 40 -5.47 -7.79 0.41
CA MET A 40 -4.24 -7.65 -0.35
C MET A 40 -4.26 -8.60 -1.54
N GLY A 41 -3.83 -8.10 -2.67
CA GLY A 41 -3.74 -8.90 -3.88
C GLY A 41 -2.67 -8.37 -4.81
N TYR A 42 -2.55 -9.01 -5.96
CA TYR A 42 -1.60 -8.57 -6.98
C TYR A 42 -2.11 -8.95 -8.36
N ASP A 43 -1.62 -8.23 -9.37
CA ASP A 43 -1.82 -8.57 -10.77
C ASP A 43 -0.44 -8.70 -11.41
N ALA A 44 -0.06 -9.94 -11.70
CA ALA A 44 1.26 -10.24 -12.26
C ALA A 44 1.46 -9.61 -13.65
N SER A 45 0.43 -9.60 -14.48
CA SER A 45 0.51 -9.05 -15.83
C SER A 45 0.68 -7.54 -15.84
N SER A 46 0.11 -6.83 -14.86
CA SER A 46 0.20 -5.38 -14.73
C SER A 46 1.36 -4.93 -13.84
N PHE A 47 2.04 -5.85 -13.18
CA PHE A 47 3.13 -5.58 -12.25
C PHE A 47 2.70 -4.65 -11.10
N ILE A 48 1.56 -4.98 -10.47
CA ILE A 48 1.04 -4.18 -9.36
C ILE A 48 0.68 -5.04 -8.16
N ILE A 49 0.78 -4.41 -6.98
CA ILE A 49 0.14 -4.88 -5.75
C ILE A 49 -1.12 -4.04 -5.55
N VAL A 50 -2.15 -4.64 -4.99
CA VAL A 50 -3.42 -3.99 -4.70
C VAL A 50 -3.73 -4.13 -3.22
N ILE A 51 -4.03 -3.01 -2.56
CA ILE A 51 -4.42 -2.99 -1.14
C ILE A 51 -5.78 -2.31 -1.05
N LYS A 52 -6.80 -3.06 -0.67
CA LYS A 52 -8.17 -2.55 -0.58
C LYS A 52 -8.55 -2.32 0.88
N PRO A 53 -8.81 -1.06 1.27
CA PRO A 53 -9.32 -0.80 2.62
C PRO A 53 -10.76 -1.29 2.75
N LEU A 54 -11.05 -1.91 3.88
CA LEU A 54 -12.38 -2.40 4.23
C LEU A 54 -12.90 -1.60 5.42
N SER A 55 -14.10 -1.06 5.31
CA SER A 55 -14.81 -0.50 6.46
C SER A 55 -15.20 -1.64 7.41
N LYS A 56 -15.54 -1.30 8.66
CA LYS A 56 -16.01 -2.30 9.62
C LYS A 56 -17.24 -3.04 9.09
N ALA A 57 -18.19 -2.31 8.49
CA ALA A 57 -19.37 -2.90 7.90
C ALA A 57 -19.02 -3.89 6.79
N ALA A 58 -18.11 -3.52 5.88
CA ALA A 58 -17.67 -4.40 4.80
C ALA A 58 -16.94 -5.64 5.32
N ALA A 59 -16.07 -5.45 6.32
CA ALA A 59 -15.30 -6.55 6.91
C ALA A 59 -16.17 -7.57 7.64
N LEU A 60 -17.27 -7.11 8.27
CA LEU A 60 -18.16 -7.96 9.06
C LEU A 60 -19.36 -8.49 8.27
N ARG A 61 -19.46 -8.18 7.00
CA ARG A 61 -20.64 -8.53 6.17
C ARG A 61 -20.75 -10.03 5.84
N GLY A 62 -19.75 -10.81 6.07
CA GLY A 62 -19.78 -12.26 5.88
C GLY A 62 -19.57 -12.76 4.46
N ASN A 63 -19.44 -11.88 3.46
CA ASN A 63 -19.17 -12.25 2.08
C ASN A 63 -17.68 -12.28 1.73
N ILE A 64 -16.81 -11.95 2.70
CA ILE A 64 -15.36 -11.99 2.56
C ILE A 64 -14.84 -13.00 3.58
N SER A 65 -14.04 -13.97 3.14
CA SER A 65 -13.42 -14.95 4.02
C SER A 65 -12.51 -14.28 5.03
N GLU A 66 -12.52 -14.77 6.27
CA GLU A 66 -11.60 -14.30 7.32
C GLU A 66 -10.13 -14.44 6.90
N THR A 67 -9.82 -15.45 6.09
CA THR A 67 -8.46 -15.68 5.58
C THR A 67 -8.03 -14.67 4.51
N SER A 68 -8.94 -13.84 4.03
CA SER A 68 -8.67 -12.79 3.03
C SER A 68 -8.61 -11.39 3.65
N LYS A 69 -8.79 -11.28 4.98
CA LYS A 69 -8.79 -10.00 5.69
C LYS A 69 -7.59 -9.90 6.60
N TYR A 70 -6.92 -8.75 6.56
CA TYR A 70 -5.70 -8.51 7.31
C TYR A 70 -5.77 -7.20 8.06
N ASN A 71 -5.09 -7.15 9.19
CA ASN A 71 -5.02 -5.94 10.00
C ASN A 71 -4.05 -4.94 9.38
N ILE A 72 -4.34 -3.68 9.58
CA ILE A 72 -3.46 -2.58 9.19
C ILE A 72 -3.23 -1.68 10.41
N THR A 73 -1.97 -1.29 10.61
CA THR A 73 -1.62 -0.29 11.62
C THR A 73 -1.65 1.07 10.95
N VAL A 74 -2.47 1.99 11.47
CA VAL A 74 -2.60 3.34 10.91
C VAL A 74 -2.16 4.36 11.96
N LYS A 75 -1.12 5.13 11.60
CA LYS A 75 -0.59 6.23 12.41
C LYS A 75 -0.84 7.55 11.68
N SER A 76 -0.51 8.66 12.31
CA SER A 76 -0.71 9.98 11.71
C SER A 76 0.17 10.23 10.48
N SER A 77 1.36 9.64 10.43
CA SER A 77 2.35 9.90 9.39
C SER A 77 2.65 8.70 8.49
N TYR A 78 2.15 7.52 8.84
CA TYR A 78 2.35 6.31 8.04
C TYR A 78 1.32 5.24 8.41
N SER A 79 1.22 4.23 7.56
CA SER A 79 0.46 3.01 7.87
C SER A 79 1.28 1.80 7.41
N ARG A 80 0.98 0.62 7.96
CA ARG A 80 1.76 -0.58 7.71
C ARG A 80 0.92 -1.84 7.79
N VAL A 81 1.14 -2.73 6.83
CA VAL A 81 0.61 -4.11 6.89
C VAL A 81 1.81 -5.04 7.02
N THR A 82 1.84 -5.82 8.09
CA THR A 82 2.90 -6.81 8.33
C THR A 82 2.37 -8.19 7.97
N ASN A 83 2.97 -8.82 6.97
CA ASN A 83 2.61 -10.18 6.54
C ASN A 83 3.74 -10.78 5.73
N LYS A 84 4.55 -11.61 6.38
CA LYS A 84 5.72 -12.23 5.73
C LYS A 84 5.33 -13.15 4.58
N ALA A 85 4.22 -13.87 4.72
CA ALA A 85 3.76 -14.81 3.69
C ALA A 85 3.38 -14.07 2.41
N PHE A 86 2.66 -12.96 2.53
CA PHE A 86 2.31 -12.14 1.37
C PHE A 86 3.56 -11.54 0.72
N MET A 87 4.49 -11.03 1.52
CA MET A 87 5.73 -10.46 0.99
C MET A 87 6.59 -11.49 0.29
N GLN A 88 6.62 -12.74 0.78
CA GLN A 88 7.32 -13.82 0.10
C GLN A 88 6.65 -14.14 -1.23
N THR A 89 5.32 -14.19 -1.26
CA THR A 89 4.57 -14.40 -2.50
C THR A 89 4.89 -13.33 -3.53
N ILE A 90 4.95 -12.07 -3.12
CA ILE A 90 5.28 -10.94 -4.00
C ILE A 90 6.70 -11.09 -4.56
N GLN A 91 7.66 -11.45 -3.71
CA GLN A 91 9.04 -11.66 -4.16
C GLN A 91 9.12 -12.79 -5.19
N ASP A 92 8.39 -13.87 -4.97
CA ASP A 92 8.38 -15.03 -5.88
C ASP A 92 7.68 -14.71 -7.21
N VAL A 93 6.49 -14.10 -7.16
CA VAL A 93 5.68 -13.80 -8.35
C VAL A 93 6.39 -12.80 -9.27
N PHE A 94 6.98 -11.76 -8.68
CA PHE A 94 7.60 -10.67 -9.44
C PHE A 94 9.11 -10.81 -9.59
N ASN A 95 9.67 -11.88 -9.09
CA ASN A 95 11.12 -12.13 -9.10
C ASN A 95 11.89 -10.94 -8.52
N LEU A 96 11.45 -10.48 -7.34
CA LEU A 96 12.05 -9.35 -6.63
C LEU A 96 12.83 -9.86 -5.42
N GLU A 97 13.96 -9.22 -5.15
CA GLU A 97 14.67 -9.35 -3.89
C GLU A 97 14.43 -8.08 -3.09
N LEU A 98 13.82 -8.23 -1.91
CA LEU A 98 13.56 -7.09 -1.04
C LEU A 98 14.59 -7.06 0.09
N PRO A 99 15.40 -5.98 0.18
CA PRO A 99 16.33 -5.83 1.29
C PRO A 99 15.58 -5.43 2.58
N GLU A 100 16.20 -5.66 3.72
CA GLU A 100 15.64 -5.27 5.02
C GLU A 100 15.38 -3.75 5.10
N THR A 101 16.17 -2.96 4.38
CA THR A 101 15.98 -1.50 4.29
C THR A 101 14.81 -1.11 3.41
N GLY A 102 14.29 -2.04 2.61
CA GLY A 102 13.12 -1.84 1.78
C GLY A 102 13.42 -1.23 0.41
N ARG A 103 12.45 -1.39 -0.48
CA ARG A 103 12.41 -0.73 -1.78
C ARG A 103 11.14 0.10 -1.87
N LYS A 104 11.26 1.31 -2.37
CA LYS A 104 10.16 2.26 -2.45
C LYS A 104 9.60 2.30 -3.86
N TYR A 105 8.26 2.30 -3.96
CA TYR A 105 7.53 2.34 -5.21
C TYR A 105 6.42 3.38 -5.14
N GLU A 106 6.03 3.92 -6.29
CA GLU A 106 4.88 4.80 -6.40
C GLU A 106 3.58 4.04 -6.16
N ALA A 107 2.62 4.72 -5.55
CA ALA A 107 1.30 4.19 -5.31
C ALA A 107 0.25 5.14 -5.87
N PHE A 108 -0.86 4.59 -6.36
CA PHE A 108 -1.95 5.35 -6.97
C PHE A 108 -3.28 4.83 -6.42
N TRP A 109 -4.15 5.76 -6.07
CA TRP A 109 -5.51 5.42 -5.67
C TRP A 109 -6.38 5.23 -6.90
N ASP A 110 -7.07 4.10 -6.96
CA ASP A 110 -8.06 3.79 -8.01
C ASP A 110 -9.45 4.10 -7.46
N ASP A 111 -10.02 5.23 -7.86
CA ASP A 111 -11.33 5.67 -7.39
C ASP A 111 -12.47 4.72 -7.80
N LYS A 112 -12.36 4.10 -8.95
CA LYS A 112 -13.40 3.20 -9.47
C LYS A 112 -13.47 1.92 -8.64
N ASN A 113 -12.34 1.33 -8.34
CA ASN A 113 -12.24 0.05 -7.62
C ASN A 113 -12.06 0.23 -6.12
N GLU A 114 -11.81 1.46 -5.67
CA GLU A 114 -11.62 1.82 -4.27
C GLU A 114 -10.50 1.02 -3.61
N PHE A 115 -9.35 0.99 -4.26
CA PHE A 115 -8.14 0.39 -3.69
C PHE A 115 -6.88 1.16 -4.11
N LEU A 116 -5.82 0.97 -3.33
CA LEU A 116 -4.51 1.53 -3.64
C LEU A 116 -3.72 0.53 -4.48
N THR A 117 -3.14 1.01 -5.58
CA THR A 117 -2.24 0.21 -6.42
C THR A 117 -0.80 0.62 -6.17
N VAL A 118 0.09 -0.35 -6.07
CA VAL A 118 1.53 -0.12 -5.94
C VAL A 118 2.19 -0.60 -7.23
N ASN A 119 2.83 0.31 -7.93
CA ASN A 119 3.46 0.03 -9.22
C ASN A 119 4.86 -0.53 -9.02
N LEU A 120 5.07 -1.80 -9.33
CA LEU A 120 6.35 -2.48 -9.15
C LEU A 120 7.26 -2.42 -10.39
N LYS A 121 6.83 -1.75 -11.44
CA LYS A 121 7.61 -1.67 -12.68
C LYS A 121 8.91 -0.90 -12.51
N GLU A 122 8.92 0.07 -11.62
CA GLU A 122 10.05 0.96 -11.45
C GLU A 122 10.19 1.38 -9.99
N GLU A 123 11.34 1.10 -9.42
CA GLU A 123 11.69 1.53 -8.06
C GLU A 123 11.99 3.03 -8.04
N LEU A 124 11.55 3.71 -7.00
CA LEU A 124 11.83 5.14 -6.81
C LEU A 124 13.25 5.40 -6.28
#